data_afb017662ef0804431e88a7a1e61f47b
#
_entry.id   afb017662ef0804431e88a7a1e61f47b
#
_cell.length_a   1.000
_cell.length_b   1.000
_cell.length_c   1.000
_cell.angle_alpha   90.00
_cell.angle_beta   90.00
_cell.angle_gamma   90.00
#
_symmetry.space_group_name_H-M   'P 1'
#
loop_
_entity.id
_entity.type
_entity.pdbx_description
1 polymer ?
#
loop_
_entity_poly.entity_id
_entity_poly.type
_entity_poly.pdbx_seq_one_letter_code
_entity_poly.pdbx_strand_id
1 'polypeptide(L)'
;MKILILNIDRDDDLGRKAKIKSPIIGREENLKAAEKLALVDPEDSDVNSLFAAVSLYDQLKDSVKDVEIATLCGDISVGIKSDQKIADQLDYVLEKTRANEVILVTDGAEDEYILPIVESRVKIRSIRRVTVKQSGAVEDTYYRIVKMMEDEKVRKQFLLPIALVLIVWAIFALLNMVQAGLSAIILTLGAYLLIRAMKWERAVTLIWEELKSGFMTGKISIYMIIIAILILIASAFYAYNQTTLPSAPAMPTVWHFFIVFTKNLIW
;
A
#
# COMPACT_ATOMS: atom_id res chain seq x y z
N MET A 1 -29.41 -27.26 -26.12
CA MET A 1 -28.97 -26.62 -24.86
C MET A 1 -28.20 -25.39 -25.27
N LYS A 2 -28.75 -24.20 -24.96
CA LYS A 2 -28.16 -22.96 -25.45
C LYS A 2 -27.25 -22.36 -24.37
N ILE A 3 -26.04 -22.06 -24.77
CA ILE A 3 -25.00 -21.48 -23.87
C ILE A 3 -24.85 -20.00 -24.16
N LEU A 4 -24.85 -19.18 -23.12
CA LEU A 4 -24.52 -17.77 -23.21
C LEU A 4 -23.12 -17.54 -22.68
N ILE A 5 -22.26 -16.94 -23.48
CA ILE A 5 -21.00 -16.36 -23.02
C ILE A 5 -21.32 -14.96 -22.53
N LEU A 6 -21.10 -14.73 -21.24
CA LEU A 6 -21.45 -13.50 -20.56
C LEU A 6 -20.17 -12.77 -20.13
N ASN A 7 -19.97 -11.58 -20.63
CA ASN A 7 -18.96 -10.66 -20.14
C ASN A 7 -19.63 -9.56 -19.32
N ILE A 8 -18.98 -9.08 -18.28
CA ILE A 8 -19.52 -8.04 -17.38
C ILE A 8 -18.47 -6.96 -17.22
N ASP A 9 -18.89 -5.73 -17.43
CA ASP A 9 -18.18 -4.48 -17.15
C ASP A 9 -18.94 -3.77 -16.02
N ARG A 10 -18.48 -3.89 -14.78
CA ARG A 10 -19.24 -3.49 -13.59
C ARG A 10 -19.29 -1.98 -13.38
N ASP A 11 -18.28 -1.25 -13.81
CA ASP A 11 -18.10 0.20 -13.62
C ASP A 11 -18.43 1.03 -14.88
N ASP A 12 -18.97 0.37 -15.92
CA ASP A 12 -19.45 0.98 -17.16
C ASP A 12 -18.33 1.70 -17.94
N ASP A 13 -17.15 1.10 -18.02
CA ASP A 13 -16.03 1.64 -18.80
C ASP A 13 -16.35 1.70 -20.29
N LEU A 14 -17.09 0.73 -20.81
CA LEU A 14 -17.64 0.76 -22.19
C LEU A 14 -18.55 1.94 -22.45
N GLY A 15 -19.46 2.23 -21.53
CA GLY A 15 -20.36 3.39 -21.64
C GLY A 15 -19.62 4.70 -21.45
N ARG A 16 -18.76 4.77 -20.47
CA ARG A 16 -18.03 5.98 -20.07
C ARG A 16 -16.97 6.38 -21.10
N LYS A 17 -16.07 5.45 -21.45
CA LYS A 17 -14.93 5.71 -22.31
C LYS A 17 -15.29 5.60 -23.79
N ALA A 18 -15.92 4.50 -24.20
CA ALA A 18 -16.21 4.20 -25.59
C ALA A 18 -17.59 4.67 -26.08
N LYS A 19 -18.46 5.22 -25.20
CA LYS A 19 -19.81 5.67 -25.51
C LYS A 19 -20.67 4.58 -26.15
N ILE A 20 -20.58 3.38 -25.62
CA ILE A 20 -21.32 2.20 -26.08
C ILE A 20 -22.49 1.96 -25.14
N LYS A 21 -23.65 1.65 -25.69
CA LYS A 21 -24.85 1.32 -24.90
C LYS A 21 -24.92 -0.17 -24.66
N SER A 22 -25.17 -0.57 -23.42
CA SER A 22 -25.40 -1.96 -23.00
C SER A 22 -26.89 -2.28 -22.90
N PRO A 23 -27.32 -3.56 -22.94
CA PRO A 23 -26.50 -4.73 -23.18
C PRO A 23 -26.03 -4.88 -24.63
N ILE A 24 -24.85 -5.45 -24.84
CA ILE A 24 -24.28 -5.70 -26.17
C ILE A 24 -24.49 -7.18 -26.46
N ILE A 25 -25.25 -7.50 -27.51
CA ILE A 25 -25.62 -8.89 -27.82
C ILE A 25 -25.14 -9.25 -29.22
N GLY A 26 -24.51 -10.40 -29.37
CA GLY A 26 -24.00 -10.93 -30.60
C GLY A 26 -22.51 -10.67 -30.80
N ARG A 27 -21.89 -11.57 -31.58
CA ARG A 27 -20.45 -11.59 -31.81
C ARG A 27 -19.89 -10.30 -32.41
N GLU A 28 -20.52 -9.83 -33.48
CA GLU A 28 -20.01 -8.67 -34.22
C GLU A 28 -20.09 -7.38 -33.38
N GLU A 29 -21.17 -7.21 -32.62
CA GLU A 29 -21.34 -6.04 -31.78
C GLU A 29 -20.37 -6.05 -30.60
N ASN A 30 -20.08 -7.22 -30.01
CA ASN A 30 -19.06 -7.36 -28.95
C ASN A 30 -17.65 -7.11 -29.53
N LEU A 31 -17.34 -7.59 -30.74
CA LEU A 31 -16.06 -7.33 -31.36
C LEU A 31 -15.86 -5.82 -31.64
N LYS A 32 -16.89 -5.15 -32.20
CA LYS A 32 -16.86 -3.69 -32.44
C LYS A 32 -16.71 -2.92 -31.13
N ALA A 33 -17.34 -3.40 -30.07
CA ALA A 33 -17.20 -2.79 -28.73
C ALA A 33 -15.77 -2.90 -28.20
N ALA A 34 -15.16 -4.10 -28.31
CA ALA A 34 -13.78 -4.32 -27.93
C ALA A 34 -12.80 -3.46 -28.73
N GLU A 35 -12.97 -3.38 -30.05
CA GLU A 35 -12.15 -2.55 -30.95
C GLU A 35 -12.27 -1.06 -30.57
N LYS A 36 -13.49 -0.60 -30.32
CA LYS A 36 -13.74 0.81 -29.99
C LYS A 36 -13.17 1.18 -28.62
N LEU A 37 -13.27 0.31 -27.62
CA LEU A 37 -12.66 0.54 -26.31
C LEU A 37 -11.13 0.52 -26.42
N ALA A 38 -10.56 -0.44 -27.16
CA ALA A 38 -9.12 -0.54 -27.37
C ALA A 38 -8.52 0.68 -28.10
N LEU A 39 -9.28 1.34 -28.97
CA LEU A 39 -8.83 2.58 -29.63
C LEU A 39 -8.84 3.80 -28.70
N VAL A 40 -9.65 3.78 -27.67
CA VAL A 40 -9.78 4.89 -26.70
C VAL A 40 -8.86 4.66 -25.49
N ASP A 41 -8.80 3.44 -25.01
CA ASP A 41 -8.00 3.04 -23.84
C ASP A 41 -7.45 1.62 -24.05
N PRO A 42 -6.29 1.48 -24.73
CA PRO A 42 -5.72 0.17 -25.05
C PRO A 42 -5.19 -0.60 -23.82
N GLU A 43 -5.01 0.07 -22.68
CA GLU A 43 -4.54 -0.54 -21.43
C GLU A 43 -5.69 -1.05 -20.55
N ASP A 44 -6.93 -0.77 -20.94
CA ASP A 44 -8.12 -1.20 -20.21
C ASP A 44 -8.23 -2.73 -20.17
N SER A 45 -8.45 -3.29 -18.99
CA SER A 45 -8.60 -4.74 -18.80
C SER A 45 -9.84 -5.31 -19.47
N ASP A 46 -10.92 -4.51 -19.60
CA ASP A 46 -12.15 -4.92 -20.28
C ASP A 46 -11.94 -5.19 -21.76
N VAL A 47 -10.97 -4.55 -22.42
CA VAL A 47 -10.56 -4.89 -23.79
C VAL A 47 -10.18 -6.36 -23.89
N ASN A 48 -9.39 -6.84 -22.95
CA ASN A 48 -8.92 -8.23 -22.95
C ASN A 48 -10.04 -9.22 -22.62
N SER A 49 -10.93 -8.87 -21.70
CA SER A 49 -12.09 -9.70 -21.33
C SER A 49 -13.07 -9.82 -22.50
N LEU A 50 -13.34 -8.75 -23.24
CA LEU A 50 -14.18 -8.74 -24.44
C LEU A 50 -13.60 -9.59 -25.56
N PHE A 51 -12.31 -9.42 -25.90
CA PHE A 51 -11.66 -10.25 -26.92
C PHE A 51 -11.62 -11.72 -26.51
N ALA A 52 -11.41 -12.02 -25.22
CA ALA A 52 -11.45 -13.38 -24.70
C ALA A 52 -12.87 -14.00 -24.79
N ALA A 53 -13.91 -13.20 -24.55
CA ALA A 53 -15.30 -13.64 -24.71
C ALA A 53 -15.62 -13.93 -26.17
N VAL A 54 -15.22 -13.07 -27.12
CA VAL A 54 -15.38 -13.30 -28.57
C VAL A 54 -14.61 -14.53 -29.01
N SER A 55 -13.35 -14.68 -28.60
CA SER A 55 -12.53 -15.86 -28.90
C SER A 55 -13.16 -17.14 -28.36
N LEU A 56 -13.73 -17.13 -27.18
CA LEU A 56 -14.43 -18.28 -26.60
C LEU A 56 -15.70 -18.61 -27.38
N TYR A 57 -16.43 -17.60 -27.86
CA TYR A 57 -17.58 -17.78 -28.72
C TYR A 57 -17.18 -18.50 -29.98
N ASP A 58 -16.12 -18.04 -30.66
CA ASP A 58 -15.64 -18.66 -31.89
C ASP A 58 -15.21 -20.12 -31.71
N GLN A 59 -14.51 -20.42 -30.62
CA GLN A 59 -14.10 -21.79 -30.24
C GLN A 59 -15.30 -22.72 -29.99
N LEU A 60 -16.33 -22.22 -29.34
CA LEU A 60 -17.49 -23.03 -28.96
C LEU A 60 -18.48 -23.19 -30.11
N LYS A 61 -18.57 -22.24 -31.02
CA LYS A 61 -19.49 -22.27 -32.17
C LYS A 61 -19.25 -23.48 -33.08
N ASP A 62 -18.02 -23.95 -33.17
CA ASP A 62 -17.65 -25.11 -33.98
C ASP A 62 -18.08 -26.43 -33.33
N SER A 63 -18.18 -26.45 -31.99
CA SER A 63 -18.49 -27.66 -31.22
C SER A 63 -19.91 -27.70 -30.63
N VAL A 64 -20.56 -26.55 -30.47
CA VAL A 64 -21.89 -26.39 -29.87
C VAL A 64 -22.77 -25.58 -30.80
N LYS A 65 -23.91 -26.18 -31.25
CA LYS A 65 -24.80 -25.55 -32.20
C LYS A 65 -25.48 -24.25 -31.75
N ASP A 66 -25.72 -24.12 -30.46
CA ASP A 66 -26.48 -23.01 -29.86
C ASP A 66 -25.64 -22.25 -28.84
N VAL A 67 -24.77 -21.34 -29.31
CA VAL A 67 -23.98 -20.44 -28.47
C VAL A 67 -24.32 -19.00 -28.81
N GLU A 68 -24.43 -18.17 -27.83
CA GLU A 68 -24.62 -16.73 -27.95
C GLU A 68 -23.61 -16.00 -27.07
N ILE A 69 -23.38 -14.71 -27.34
CA ILE A 69 -22.48 -13.87 -26.53
C ILE A 69 -23.17 -12.56 -26.20
N ALA A 70 -23.01 -12.10 -24.96
CA ALA A 70 -23.47 -10.78 -24.55
C ALA A 70 -22.53 -10.16 -23.50
N THR A 71 -22.43 -8.82 -23.55
CA THR A 71 -21.77 -8.01 -22.52
C THR A 71 -22.77 -7.11 -21.83
N LEU A 72 -22.73 -7.11 -20.51
CA LEU A 72 -23.54 -6.26 -19.65
C LEU A 72 -22.65 -5.19 -19.01
N CYS A 73 -23.17 -3.96 -18.89
CA CYS A 73 -22.44 -2.90 -18.24
C CYS A 73 -23.22 -2.36 -17.04
N GLY A 74 -22.52 -2.18 -15.96
CA GLY A 74 -23.04 -1.64 -14.73
C GLY A 74 -23.18 -0.12 -14.73
N ASP A 75 -22.76 0.52 -13.67
CA ASP A 75 -22.83 1.97 -13.48
C ASP A 75 -21.52 2.45 -12.84
N ILE A 76 -21.07 3.65 -13.17
CA ILE A 76 -19.88 4.29 -12.61
C ILE A 76 -19.89 4.33 -11.07
N SER A 77 -21.09 4.38 -10.48
CA SER A 77 -21.29 4.23 -9.04
C SER A 77 -21.40 2.75 -8.72
N VAL A 78 -20.26 2.05 -8.69
CA VAL A 78 -20.19 0.65 -8.34
C VAL A 78 -20.94 0.36 -7.03
N GLY A 79 -21.77 -0.70 -6.99
CA GLY A 79 -22.60 -1.08 -5.84
C GLY A 79 -24.02 -1.41 -6.25
N ILE A 80 -24.98 -1.24 -5.36
CA ILE A 80 -26.40 -1.65 -5.54
C ILE A 80 -26.99 -1.15 -6.87
N LYS A 81 -26.67 0.06 -7.29
CA LYS A 81 -27.18 0.64 -8.54
C LYS A 81 -26.63 -0.07 -9.78
N SER A 82 -25.33 -0.34 -9.79
CA SER A 82 -24.67 -1.10 -10.84
C SER A 82 -25.21 -2.54 -10.88
N ASP A 83 -25.31 -3.17 -9.71
CA ASP A 83 -25.79 -4.53 -9.55
C ASP A 83 -27.24 -4.68 -10.05
N GLN A 84 -28.12 -3.71 -9.75
CA GLN A 84 -29.48 -3.70 -10.25
C GLN A 84 -29.54 -3.53 -11.78
N LYS A 85 -28.74 -2.62 -12.34
CA LYS A 85 -28.67 -2.38 -13.79
C LYS A 85 -28.19 -3.63 -14.55
N ILE A 86 -27.19 -4.33 -13.99
CA ILE A 86 -26.70 -5.60 -14.56
C ILE A 86 -27.77 -6.69 -14.46
N ALA A 87 -28.48 -6.78 -13.33
CA ALA A 87 -29.58 -7.71 -13.14
C ALA A 87 -30.69 -7.55 -14.19
N ASP A 88 -31.13 -6.30 -14.41
CA ASP A 88 -32.18 -5.99 -15.39
C ASP A 88 -31.74 -6.31 -16.83
N GLN A 89 -30.47 -6.01 -17.16
CA GLN A 89 -29.91 -6.37 -18.46
C GLN A 89 -29.77 -7.88 -18.64
N LEU A 90 -29.37 -8.60 -17.57
CA LEU A 90 -29.27 -10.06 -17.62
C LEU A 90 -30.64 -10.71 -17.89
N ASP A 91 -31.69 -10.27 -17.20
CA ASP A 91 -33.06 -10.74 -17.40
C ASP A 91 -33.49 -10.53 -18.86
N TYR A 92 -33.26 -9.35 -19.42
CA TYR A 92 -33.54 -9.04 -20.83
C TYR A 92 -32.75 -9.96 -21.80
N VAL A 93 -31.46 -10.16 -21.56
CA VAL A 93 -30.58 -10.99 -22.41
C VAL A 93 -31.02 -12.45 -22.34
N LEU A 94 -31.34 -12.97 -21.17
CA LEU A 94 -31.83 -14.35 -20.98
C LEU A 94 -33.16 -14.59 -21.69
N GLU A 95 -34.09 -13.65 -21.62
CA GLU A 95 -35.37 -13.72 -22.33
C GLU A 95 -35.15 -13.74 -23.84
N LYS A 96 -34.28 -12.87 -24.36
CA LYS A 96 -33.99 -12.76 -25.81
C LYS A 96 -33.22 -13.95 -26.34
N THR A 97 -32.24 -14.44 -25.59
CA THR A 97 -31.37 -15.54 -26.05
C THR A 97 -31.93 -16.92 -25.70
N ARG A 98 -32.77 -17.04 -24.70
CA ARG A 98 -33.26 -18.32 -24.16
C ARG A 98 -32.12 -19.27 -23.74
N ALA A 99 -31.05 -18.70 -23.20
CA ALA A 99 -29.90 -19.47 -22.72
C ALA A 99 -30.25 -20.25 -21.44
N ASN A 100 -29.77 -21.49 -21.35
CA ASN A 100 -29.98 -22.35 -20.20
C ASN A 100 -28.79 -22.40 -19.25
N GLU A 101 -27.59 -22.09 -19.76
CA GLU A 101 -26.36 -22.04 -19.01
C GLU A 101 -25.52 -20.86 -19.47
N VAL A 102 -24.70 -20.35 -18.56
CA VAL A 102 -23.79 -19.22 -18.79
C VAL A 102 -22.35 -19.67 -18.56
N ILE A 103 -21.47 -19.22 -19.45
CA ILE A 103 -20.02 -19.17 -19.20
C ILE A 103 -19.67 -17.71 -18.94
N LEU A 104 -19.29 -17.42 -17.70
CA LEU A 104 -18.88 -16.04 -17.33
C LEU A 104 -17.44 -15.81 -17.74
N VAL A 105 -17.19 -14.69 -18.41
CA VAL A 105 -15.84 -14.19 -18.71
C VAL A 105 -15.65 -12.88 -17.94
N THR A 106 -14.59 -12.78 -17.17
CA THR A 106 -14.30 -11.64 -16.29
C THR A 106 -12.80 -11.34 -16.30
N ASP A 107 -12.43 -10.10 -16.11
CA ASP A 107 -11.04 -9.65 -16.00
C ASP A 107 -10.51 -9.67 -14.56
N GLY A 108 -11.35 -9.73 -13.54
CA GLY A 108 -10.92 -9.70 -12.18
C GLY A 108 -11.92 -10.07 -11.09
N ALA A 109 -11.46 -9.88 -9.86
CA ALA A 109 -12.21 -10.24 -8.67
C ALA A 109 -13.42 -9.33 -8.40
N GLU A 110 -13.42 -8.10 -8.93
CA GLU A 110 -14.52 -7.15 -8.69
C GLU A 110 -15.80 -7.57 -9.41
N ASP A 111 -15.68 -8.15 -10.60
CA ASP A 111 -16.83 -8.68 -11.34
C ASP A 111 -17.43 -9.92 -10.69
N GLU A 112 -16.65 -10.63 -9.89
CA GLU A 112 -17.13 -11.82 -9.19
C GLU A 112 -18.18 -11.52 -8.11
N TYR A 113 -18.28 -10.27 -7.64
CA TYR A 113 -19.38 -9.87 -6.74
C TYR A 113 -20.75 -9.98 -7.39
N ILE A 114 -20.81 -10.06 -8.72
CA ILE A 114 -22.05 -10.26 -9.49
C ILE A 114 -22.49 -11.73 -9.55
N LEU A 115 -21.62 -12.68 -9.19
CA LEU A 115 -21.91 -14.11 -9.27
C LEU A 115 -23.26 -14.50 -8.59
N PRO A 116 -23.59 -14.04 -7.37
CA PRO A 116 -24.87 -14.39 -6.74
C PRO A 116 -26.09 -13.91 -7.56
N ILE A 117 -25.94 -12.79 -8.27
CA ILE A 117 -27.01 -12.24 -9.12
C ILE A 117 -27.19 -13.10 -10.36
N VAL A 118 -26.11 -13.53 -10.98
CA VAL A 118 -26.14 -14.41 -12.16
C VAL A 118 -26.67 -15.81 -11.76
N GLU A 119 -26.16 -16.38 -10.69
CA GLU A 119 -26.57 -17.72 -10.18
C GLU A 119 -28.04 -17.78 -9.79
N SER A 120 -28.62 -16.69 -9.32
CA SER A 120 -30.04 -16.61 -8.97
C SER A 120 -30.97 -16.68 -10.19
N ARG A 121 -30.45 -16.48 -11.40
CA ARG A 121 -31.22 -16.40 -12.66
C ARG A 121 -30.91 -17.49 -13.65
N VAL A 122 -29.67 -17.92 -13.72
CA VAL A 122 -29.21 -18.91 -14.70
C VAL A 122 -28.05 -19.72 -14.13
N LYS A 123 -27.96 -20.99 -14.54
CA LYS A 123 -26.88 -21.86 -14.10
C LYS A 123 -25.54 -21.44 -14.69
N ILE A 124 -24.55 -21.17 -13.85
CA ILE A 124 -23.18 -20.94 -14.30
C ILE A 124 -22.51 -22.28 -14.58
N ARG A 125 -22.09 -22.50 -15.81
CA ARG A 125 -21.36 -23.69 -16.25
C ARG A 125 -19.88 -23.63 -15.88
N SER A 126 -19.27 -22.47 -16.12
CA SER A 126 -17.87 -22.20 -15.78
C SER A 126 -17.61 -20.71 -15.74
N ILE A 127 -16.53 -20.34 -15.06
CA ILE A 127 -16.01 -18.98 -15.01
C ILE A 127 -14.63 -19.00 -15.69
N ARG A 128 -14.42 -18.14 -16.68
CA ARG A 128 -13.13 -17.93 -17.34
C ARG A 128 -12.57 -16.58 -16.94
N ARG A 129 -11.58 -16.60 -16.07
CA ARG A 129 -10.86 -15.40 -15.67
C ARG A 129 -9.79 -15.07 -16.71
N VAL A 130 -9.77 -13.83 -17.17
CA VAL A 130 -8.79 -13.29 -18.10
C VAL A 130 -7.75 -12.53 -17.30
N THR A 131 -6.57 -13.12 -17.18
CA THR A 131 -5.45 -12.44 -16.50
C THR A 131 -4.49 -11.91 -17.56
N VAL A 132 -4.36 -10.59 -17.63
CA VAL A 132 -3.34 -9.96 -18.46
C VAL A 132 -2.00 -10.16 -17.76
N LYS A 133 -1.06 -10.83 -18.42
CA LYS A 133 0.32 -10.89 -17.93
C LYS A 133 0.95 -9.51 -18.10
N GLN A 134 0.74 -8.65 -17.13
CA GLN A 134 1.49 -7.40 -17.04
C GLN A 134 2.92 -7.73 -16.58
N SER A 135 3.78 -8.06 -17.55
CA SER A 135 5.21 -8.24 -17.27
C SER A 135 5.89 -6.96 -16.78
N GLY A 136 5.26 -5.80 -16.99
CA GLY A 136 5.72 -4.50 -16.51
C GLY A 136 5.52 -4.25 -15.02
N ALA A 137 4.57 -4.92 -14.35
CA ALA A 137 4.23 -4.57 -12.95
C ALA A 137 5.39 -4.73 -11.95
N VAL A 138 6.27 -5.70 -12.18
CA VAL A 138 7.47 -5.89 -11.33
C VAL A 138 8.55 -4.87 -11.71
N GLU A 139 8.71 -4.59 -12.98
CA GLU A 139 9.68 -3.62 -13.51
C GLU A 139 9.28 -2.20 -13.13
N ASP A 140 8.00 -1.85 -13.28
CA ASP A 140 7.43 -0.56 -12.83
C ASP A 140 7.53 -0.39 -11.32
N THR A 141 7.29 -1.43 -10.54
CA THR A 141 7.44 -1.40 -9.08
C THR A 141 8.90 -1.19 -8.70
N TYR A 142 9.84 -1.85 -9.36
CA TYR A 142 11.26 -1.64 -9.16
C TYR A 142 11.66 -0.20 -9.50
N TYR A 143 11.27 0.31 -10.68
CA TYR A 143 11.53 1.70 -11.07
C TYR A 143 10.90 2.71 -10.12
N ARG A 144 9.68 2.46 -9.64
CA ARG A 144 9.02 3.32 -8.64
C ARG A 144 9.80 3.32 -7.32
N ILE A 145 10.24 2.16 -6.84
CA ILE A 145 11.05 2.06 -5.62
C ILE A 145 12.39 2.79 -5.81
N VAL A 146 13.09 2.57 -6.93
CA VAL A 146 14.36 3.26 -7.23
C VAL A 146 14.14 4.76 -7.30
N LYS A 147 13.12 5.23 -8.02
CA LYS A 147 12.77 6.65 -8.13
C LYS A 147 12.37 7.28 -6.80
N MET A 148 11.64 6.51 -5.95
CA MET A 148 11.33 6.94 -4.59
C MET A 148 12.59 7.06 -3.73
N MET A 149 13.58 6.19 -3.90
CA MET A 149 14.86 6.27 -3.19
C MET A 149 15.76 7.42 -3.70
N GLU A 150 15.60 7.85 -4.94
CA GLU A 150 16.25 9.03 -5.51
C GLU A 150 15.65 10.35 -4.99
N ASP A 151 14.35 10.34 -4.63
CA ASP A 151 13.70 11.51 -4.04
C ASP A 151 14.33 11.84 -2.67
N GLU A 152 14.92 13.04 -2.59
CA GLU A 152 15.62 13.51 -1.40
C GLU A 152 14.71 13.54 -0.16
N LYS A 153 13.41 13.86 -0.33
CA LYS A 153 12.45 13.88 0.77
C LYS A 153 12.15 12.49 1.27
N VAL A 154 11.91 11.54 0.37
CA VAL A 154 11.62 10.14 0.69
C VAL A 154 12.85 9.50 1.33
N ARG A 155 14.04 9.70 0.74
CA ARG A 155 15.30 9.19 1.26
C ARG A 155 15.56 9.68 2.68
N LYS A 156 15.44 10.98 2.95
CA LYS A 156 15.58 11.53 4.29
C LYS A 156 14.52 11.02 5.27
N GLN A 157 13.30 10.83 4.79
CA GLN A 157 12.19 10.39 5.61
C GLN A 157 12.28 8.93 6.05
N PHE A 158 12.76 8.03 5.18
CA PHE A 158 12.80 6.59 5.44
C PHE A 158 14.20 6.09 5.80
N LEU A 159 15.24 6.53 5.12
CA LEU A 159 16.59 6.02 5.37
C LEU A 159 17.21 6.60 6.66
N LEU A 160 16.90 7.84 7.00
CA LEU A 160 17.50 8.49 8.16
C LEU A 160 17.13 7.80 9.49
N PRO A 161 15.86 7.48 9.80
CA PRO A 161 15.54 6.75 11.02
C PRO A 161 16.13 5.34 11.05
N ILE A 162 16.18 4.64 9.90
CA ILE A 162 16.80 3.31 9.81
C ILE A 162 18.30 3.40 10.10
N ALA A 163 18.99 4.37 9.50
CA ALA A 163 20.41 4.58 9.73
C ALA A 163 20.72 4.92 11.20
N LEU A 164 19.89 5.76 11.84
CA LEU A 164 20.04 6.09 13.25
C LEU A 164 19.89 4.84 14.15
N VAL A 165 18.88 4.01 13.89
CA VAL A 165 18.68 2.76 14.63
C VAL A 165 19.88 1.83 14.49
N LEU A 166 20.39 1.66 13.27
CA LEU A 166 21.56 0.80 13.02
C LEU A 166 22.83 1.32 13.70
N ILE A 167 23.06 2.63 13.68
CA ILE A 167 24.21 3.25 14.33
C ILE A 167 24.11 3.06 15.86
N VAL A 168 22.96 3.35 16.46
CA VAL A 168 22.75 3.15 17.90
C VAL A 168 22.97 1.68 18.27
N TRP A 169 22.39 0.76 17.50
CA TRP A 169 22.59 -0.67 17.71
C TRP A 169 24.07 -1.07 17.65
N ALA A 170 24.80 -0.62 16.63
CA ALA A 170 26.22 -0.93 16.45
C ALA A 170 27.08 -0.42 17.62
N ILE A 171 26.82 0.82 18.10
CA ILE A 171 27.57 1.38 19.24
C ILE A 171 27.35 0.53 20.50
N PHE A 172 26.10 0.18 20.83
CA PHE A 172 25.82 -0.62 22.03
C PHE A 172 26.29 -2.08 21.90
N ALA A 173 26.27 -2.64 20.69
CA ALA A 173 26.84 -3.97 20.42
C ALA A 173 28.37 -3.98 20.64
N LEU A 174 29.09 -2.97 20.17
CA LEU A 174 30.55 -2.81 20.40
C LEU A 174 30.91 -2.68 21.90
N LEU A 175 30.00 -2.06 22.66
CA LEU A 175 30.18 -1.90 24.12
C LEU A 175 29.73 -3.14 24.91
N ASN A 176 29.30 -4.23 24.25
CA ASN A 176 28.73 -5.44 24.86
C ASN A 176 27.50 -5.17 25.76
N MET A 177 26.73 -4.11 25.47
CA MET A 177 25.57 -3.66 26.26
C MET A 177 24.25 -3.86 25.47
N VAL A 178 23.98 -5.05 25.00
CA VAL A 178 22.85 -5.37 24.09
C VAL A 178 21.49 -4.98 24.68
N GLN A 179 21.27 -5.20 25.99
CA GLN A 179 19.99 -4.84 26.64
C GLN A 179 19.79 -3.31 26.68
N ALA A 180 20.84 -2.56 26.99
CA ALA A 180 20.81 -1.10 26.94
C ALA A 180 20.60 -0.58 25.50
N GLY A 181 21.15 -1.30 24.51
CA GLY A 181 20.97 -1.01 23.09
C GLY A 181 19.51 -1.04 22.65
N LEU A 182 18.74 -2.03 23.08
CA LEU A 182 17.30 -2.10 22.79
C LEU A 182 16.54 -0.89 23.35
N SER A 183 16.83 -0.50 24.58
CA SER A 183 16.22 0.69 25.21
C SER A 183 16.61 1.98 24.49
N ALA A 184 17.86 2.09 24.07
CA ALA A 184 18.38 3.24 23.31
C ALA A 184 17.72 3.34 21.92
N ILE A 185 17.46 2.23 21.24
CA ILE A 185 16.73 2.21 19.95
C ILE A 185 15.31 2.73 20.14
N ILE A 186 14.59 2.24 21.15
CA ILE A 186 13.21 2.68 21.42
C ILE A 186 13.19 4.18 21.74
N LEU A 187 14.15 4.66 22.53
CA LEU A 187 14.27 6.07 22.85
C LEU A 187 14.57 6.92 21.62
N THR A 188 15.49 6.47 20.76
CA THR A 188 15.87 7.17 19.52
C THR A 188 14.70 7.26 18.56
N LEU A 189 13.96 6.16 18.36
CA LEU A 189 12.76 6.14 17.53
C LEU A 189 11.66 7.04 18.13
N GLY A 190 11.43 6.98 19.43
CA GLY A 190 10.47 7.83 20.12
C GLY A 190 10.80 9.31 19.99
N ALA A 191 12.07 9.70 20.19
CA ALA A 191 12.53 11.06 20.01
C ALA A 191 12.37 11.54 18.55
N TYR A 192 12.74 10.70 17.58
CA TYR A 192 12.56 11.01 16.15
C TYR A 192 11.09 11.26 15.80
N LEU A 193 10.20 10.37 16.23
CA LEU A 193 8.76 10.51 15.98
C LEU A 193 8.18 11.75 16.65
N LEU A 194 8.63 12.09 17.87
CA LEU A 194 8.19 13.26 18.60
C LEU A 194 8.63 14.56 17.91
N ILE A 195 9.89 14.65 17.50
CA ILE A 195 10.41 15.80 16.74
C ILE A 195 9.60 16.01 15.47
N ARG A 196 9.27 14.93 14.78
CA ARG A 196 8.50 14.96 13.56
C ARG A 196 7.03 15.32 13.78
N ALA A 197 6.38 14.72 14.78
CA ALA A 197 4.98 15.01 15.13
C ALA A 197 4.78 16.48 15.52
N MET A 198 5.75 17.05 16.23
CA MET A 198 5.72 18.43 16.68
C MET A 198 6.24 19.43 15.62
N LYS A 199 6.67 18.94 14.43
CA LYS A 199 7.28 19.78 13.38
C LYS A 199 8.49 20.61 13.85
N TRP A 200 9.24 20.07 14.81
CA TRP A 200 10.42 20.72 15.39
C TRP A 200 11.67 20.65 14.47
N GLU A 201 11.50 20.19 13.24
CA GLU A 201 12.61 20.13 12.25
C GLU A 201 13.33 21.46 12.12
N ARG A 202 12.59 22.59 12.10
CA ARG A 202 13.18 23.94 12.06
C ARG A 202 13.93 24.30 13.35
N ALA A 203 13.41 23.90 14.49
CA ALA A 203 14.08 24.18 15.76
C ALA A 203 15.40 23.40 15.87
N VAL A 204 15.40 22.14 15.46
CA VAL A 204 16.60 21.28 15.45
C VAL A 204 17.65 21.84 14.47
N THR A 205 17.24 22.27 13.27
CA THR A 205 18.17 22.88 12.30
C THR A 205 18.76 24.20 12.81
N LEU A 206 17.96 25.06 13.44
CA LEU A 206 18.43 26.31 14.03
C LEU A 206 19.44 26.05 15.15
N ILE A 207 19.15 25.12 16.07
CA ILE A 207 20.08 24.72 17.14
C ILE A 207 21.39 24.17 16.52
N TRP A 208 21.29 23.35 15.48
CA TRP A 208 22.46 22.81 14.78
C TRP A 208 23.33 23.88 14.13
N GLU A 209 22.70 24.85 13.42
CA GLU A 209 23.39 25.97 12.80
C GLU A 209 24.05 26.88 13.85
N GLU A 210 23.37 27.11 14.97
CA GLU A 210 23.89 27.91 16.08
C GLU A 210 25.09 27.23 16.76
N LEU A 211 25.00 25.92 17.00
CA LEU A 211 26.13 25.13 17.50
C LEU A 211 27.32 25.16 16.51
N LYS A 212 27.07 24.93 15.23
CA LYS A 212 28.12 24.94 14.20
C LYS A 212 28.80 26.31 14.08
N SER A 213 28.00 27.36 14.00
CA SER A 213 28.52 28.73 13.92
C SER A 213 29.32 29.15 15.15
N GLY A 214 28.83 28.75 16.30
CA GLY A 214 29.49 29.06 17.56
C GLY A 214 30.77 28.27 17.77
N PHE A 215 30.82 27.01 17.28
CA PHE A 215 32.06 26.22 17.30
C PHE A 215 33.10 26.83 16.38
N MET A 216 32.70 27.29 15.19
CA MET A 216 33.62 27.95 14.23
C MET A 216 34.06 29.35 14.66
N THR A 217 33.21 30.09 15.41
CA THR A 217 33.53 31.45 15.89
C THR A 217 34.16 31.49 17.29
N GLY A 218 34.41 30.32 17.91
CA GLY A 218 35.07 30.23 19.21
C GLY A 218 34.27 30.82 20.39
N LYS A 219 32.94 30.85 20.28
CA LYS A 219 32.09 31.37 21.38
C LYS A 219 32.23 30.50 22.65
N ILE A 220 32.76 31.06 23.70
CA ILE A 220 32.99 30.40 25.01
C ILE A 220 31.74 29.71 25.51
N SER A 221 30.57 30.27 25.25
CA SER A 221 29.26 29.71 25.66
C SER A 221 29.01 28.27 25.19
N ILE A 222 29.49 27.92 23.97
CA ILE A 222 29.28 26.56 23.42
C ILE A 222 30.18 25.54 24.07
N TYR A 223 31.44 25.93 24.36
CA TYR A 223 32.33 25.04 25.12
C TYR A 223 31.79 24.77 26.53
N MET A 224 31.19 25.77 27.17
CA MET A 224 30.54 25.61 28.47
C MET A 224 29.34 24.67 28.41
N ILE A 225 28.51 24.73 27.35
CA ILE A 225 27.38 23.80 27.15
C ILE A 225 27.89 22.35 26.94
N ILE A 226 28.94 22.17 26.16
CA ILE A 226 29.54 20.85 25.95
C ILE A 226 30.08 20.28 27.25
N ILE A 227 30.79 21.09 28.05
CA ILE A 227 31.32 20.68 29.35
C ILE A 227 30.17 20.34 30.30
N ALA A 228 29.09 21.11 30.33
CA ALA A 228 27.93 20.85 31.18
C ALA A 228 27.25 19.50 30.78
N ILE A 229 27.12 19.22 29.51
CA ILE A 229 26.57 17.94 29.00
C ILE A 229 27.49 16.77 29.40
N LEU A 230 28.80 16.91 29.25
CA LEU A 230 29.77 15.88 29.64
C LEU A 230 29.71 15.58 31.17
N ILE A 231 29.59 16.63 32.00
CA ILE A 231 29.43 16.48 33.47
C ILE A 231 28.12 15.76 33.76
N LEU A 232 27.01 16.10 33.06
CA LEU A 232 25.72 15.45 33.23
C LEU A 232 25.79 13.95 32.89
N ILE A 233 26.41 13.60 31.78
CA ILE A 233 26.59 12.20 31.34
C ILE A 233 27.50 11.45 32.34
N ALA A 234 28.61 12.03 32.76
CA ALA A 234 29.51 11.42 33.74
C ALA A 234 28.84 11.19 35.09
N SER A 235 28.05 12.17 35.54
CA SER A 235 27.27 12.07 36.78
C SER A 235 26.19 10.97 36.70
N ALA A 236 25.49 10.88 35.57
CA ALA A 236 24.50 9.84 35.35
C ALA A 236 25.14 8.42 35.29
N PHE A 237 26.29 8.29 34.61
CA PHE A 237 27.03 7.05 34.56
C PHE A 237 27.56 6.61 35.92
N TYR A 238 28.09 7.54 36.71
CA TYR A 238 28.56 7.30 38.07
C TYR A 238 27.40 6.87 38.98
N ALA A 239 26.26 7.56 38.91
CA ALA A 239 25.07 7.21 39.68
C ALA A 239 24.55 5.81 39.32
N TYR A 240 24.54 5.47 38.01
CA TYR A 240 24.14 4.15 37.56
C TYR A 240 25.06 3.04 38.13
N ASN A 241 26.38 3.22 38.07
CA ASN A 241 27.33 2.25 38.61
C ASN A 241 27.16 2.06 40.13
N GLN A 242 26.87 3.11 40.89
CA GLN A 242 26.64 2.97 42.33
C GLN A 242 25.35 2.21 42.65
N THR A 243 24.32 2.32 41.83
CA THR A 243 23.06 1.59 42.05
C THR A 243 23.12 0.11 41.72
N THR A 244 24.10 -0.29 40.88
CA THR A 244 24.30 -1.69 40.49
C THR A 244 25.28 -2.48 41.37
N LEU A 245 25.93 -1.83 42.33
CA LEU A 245 26.83 -2.51 43.26
C LEU A 245 26.05 -3.31 44.31
N PRO A 246 26.53 -4.51 44.72
CA PRO A 246 25.85 -5.40 45.69
C PRO A 246 25.64 -4.81 47.10
N SER A 247 26.30 -3.70 47.44
CA SER A 247 26.22 -3.01 48.71
C SER A 247 25.21 -1.85 48.75
N ALA A 248 24.42 -1.64 47.72
CA ALA A 248 23.42 -0.60 47.68
C ALA A 248 22.28 -0.90 48.69
N PRO A 249 21.83 0.07 49.49
CA PRO A 249 20.74 -0.14 50.43
C PRO A 249 19.43 -0.48 49.69
N ALA A 250 18.54 -1.22 50.38
CA ALA A 250 17.27 -1.77 49.85
C ALA A 250 16.21 -0.70 49.49
N MET A 251 16.61 0.42 48.93
CA MET A 251 15.69 1.41 48.31
C MET A 251 15.35 1.06 46.88
N PRO A 252 14.14 1.42 46.39
CA PRO A 252 13.83 1.26 44.97
C PRO A 252 14.93 1.89 44.13
N THR A 253 15.50 1.14 43.20
CA THR A 253 16.68 1.49 42.41
C THR A 253 16.60 2.87 41.73
N VAL A 254 15.39 3.29 41.33
CA VAL A 254 15.12 4.61 40.72
C VAL A 254 15.36 5.76 41.72
N TRP A 255 14.87 5.67 42.96
CA TRP A 255 15.05 6.70 43.96
C TRP A 255 16.50 6.82 44.41
N HIS A 256 17.19 5.71 44.56
CA HIS A 256 18.61 5.72 44.88
C HIS A 256 19.44 6.37 43.77
N PHE A 257 19.12 6.06 42.52
CA PHE A 257 19.72 6.71 41.36
C PHE A 257 19.57 8.24 41.41
N PHE A 258 18.34 8.74 41.63
CA PHE A 258 18.09 10.17 41.70
C PHE A 258 18.84 10.86 42.85
N ILE A 259 18.92 10.24 44.02
CA ILE A 259 19.65 10.79 45.16
C ILE A 259 21.15 10.89 44.88
N VAL A 260 21.75 9.83 44.32
CA VAL A 260 23.16 9.81 43.93
C VAL A 260 23.44 10.79 42.81
N PHE A 261 22.57 10.85 41.79
CA PHE A 261 22.67 11.77 40.69
C PHE A 261 22.63 13.24 41.13
N THR A 262 21.68 13.62 41.95
CA THR A 262 21.55 14.99 42.48
C THR A 262 22.71 15.39 43.40
N LYS A 263 23.19 14.47 44.23
CA LYS A 263 24.38 14.72 45.07
C LYS A 263 25.62 15.03 44.22
N ASN A 264 25.83 14.32 43.13
CA ASN A 264 27.01 14.53 42.26
C ASN A 264 26.88 15.74 41.33
N LEU A 265 25.67 16.29 41.17
CA LEU A 265 25.43 17.48 40.37
C LEU A 265 25.67 18.79 41.13
N ILE A 266 25.63 18.74 42.47
CA ILE A 266 25.72 19.91 43.39
C ILE A 266 27.17 20.16 43.85
N TRP A 267 28.08 19.20 43.67
CA TRP A 267 29.51 19.30 43.94
C TRP A 267 30.28 19.41 42.61
#